data_34d235c0f302bf2e7e08558d8b620094
#
_entry.id   34d235c0f302bf2e7e08558d8b620094
#
_cell.length_a   1.000
_cell.length_b   1.000
_cell.length_c   1.000
_cell.angle_alpha   90.00
_cell.angle_beta   90.00
_cell.angle_gamma   90.00
#
_symmetry.space_group_name_H-M   'P 1'
#
loop_
_entity.id
_entity.type
_entity.pdbx_description
1 polymer ?
#
loop_
_entity_poly.entity_id
_entity_poly.type
_entity_poly.pdbx_seq_one_letter_code
_entity_poly.pdbx_strand_id
1 'polypeptide(L)'
;MKSHLKVVLFILFGLNACHSFSQIINIDKTDTAAYVKKPVLNGSISLGLEVDKQKQTLFDASNFFDLSLQKYHEFYILSASNRFTYNGSNDFLNTGYAHLRWRHNYKNKWHPETYIQYQWDDKLGMKSRFVTGENIRYNLWRNQNWEMSFATGLMYEHEIWDYIAVDSAKTPVYHPDVQTDHVKSNSYIKWDVKISANSNFSFIVFYQALYNHFFQPRIASNLSFDAAISKHFLLDIKFSDLYDAAPVVPIIKFYYNLSYNLMYKF
;
A
#
# COMPACT_ATOMS: atom_id res chain seq x y z
N MET A 1 26.73 -24.75 5.41
CA MET A 1 26.09 -23.43 5.43
C MET A 1 25.94 -22.77 4.06
N LYS A 2 26.87 -22.87 3.11
CA LYS A 2 26.77 -22.25 1.77
C LYS A 2 25.76 -22.91 0.80
N SER A 3 25.38 -24.18 0.99
CA SER A 3 24.44 -24.88 0.11
C SER A 3 22.98 -24.57 0.43
N HIS A 4 22.65 -24.38 1.71
CA HIS A 4 21.27 -24.07 2.13
C HIS A 4 20.82 -22.65 1.72
N LEU A 5 21.77 -21.70 1.65
CA LEU A 5 21.49 -20.34 1.20
C LEU A 5 21.12 -20.29 -0.29
N LYS A 6 21.73 -21.16 -1.12
CA LYS A 6 21.40 -21.24 -2.57
C LYS A 6 20.02 -21.85 -2.82
N VAL A 7 19.62 -22.83 -2.01
CA VAL A 7 18.28 -23.45 -2.11
C VAL A 7 17.18 -22.47 -1.65
N VAL A 8 17.41 -21.74 -0.58
CA VAL A 8 16.48 -20.69 -0.10
C VAL A 8 16.36 -19.56 -1.13
N LEU A 9 17.46 -19.14 -1.77
CA LEU A 9 17.42 -18.13 -2.83
C LEU A 9 16.65 -18.63 -4.08
N PHE A 10 16.79 -19.92 -4.42
CA PHE A 10 16.09 -20.52 -5.58
C PHE A 10 14.57 -20.70 -5.33
N ILE A 11 14.18 -21.01 -4.10
CA ILE A 11 12.76 -21.09 -3.70
C ILE A 11 12.11 -19.69 -3.67
N LEU A 12 12.85 -18.66 -3.26
CA LEU A 12 12.36 -17.28 -3.26
C LEU A 12 12.18 -16.69 -4.67
N PHE A 13 12.93 -17.14 -5.67
CA PHE A 13 12.78 -16.70 -7.06
C PHE A 13 11.68 -17.45 -7.83
N GLY A 14 11.22 -18.60 -7.33
CA GLY A 14 10.24 -19.45 -8.03
C GLY A 14 8.76 -19.19 -7.72
N LEU A 15 8.42 -18.26 -6.82
CA LEU A 15 7.05 -18.01 -6.36
C LEU A 15 6.50 -16.62 -6.76
N ASN A 16 6.79 -16.18 -7.99
CA ASN A 16 6.23 -14.93 -8.49
C ASN A 16 4.87 -15.12 -9.13
N ALA A 17 3.84 -15.45 -8.35
CA ALA A 17 2.45 -15.27 -8.76
C ALA A 17 1.98 -13.87 -8.30
N CYS A 18 2.41 -12.84 -9.04
CA CYS A 18 2.08 -11.47 -8.68
C CYS A 18 0.80 -11.02 -9.38
N HIS A 19 -0.30 -11.01 -8.67
CA HIS A 19 -1.48 -10.25 -9.04
C HIS A 19 -1.51 -8.96 -8.23
N SER A 20 -1.37 -7.80 -8.89
CA SER A 20 -1.56 -6.50 -8.26
C SER A 20 -3.02 -6.15 -8.25
N PHE A 21 -3.52 -5.74 -7.10
CA PHE A 21 -4.91 -5.32 -6.92
C PHE A 21 -4.94 -3.95 -6.28
N SER A 22 -6.01 -3.19 -6.59
CA SER A 22 -6.27 -1.90 -5.96
C SER A 22 -6.43 -2.07 -4.46
N GLN A 23 -5.53 -1.49 -3.69
CA GLN A 23 -5.51 -1.63 -2.24
C GLN A 23 -5.57 -0.26 -1.58
N ILE A 24 -6.07 -0.22 -0.36
CA ILE A 24 -5.77 0.89 0.54
C ILE A 24 -4.29 0.80 0.84
N ILE A 25 -3.55 1.81 0.39
CA ILE A 25 -2.09 1.77 0.39
C ILE A 25 -1.59 2.06 1.79
N ASN A 26 -0.85 1.13 2.37
CA ASN A 26 -0.13 1.38 3.61
C ASN A 26 1.20 2.06 3.31
N ILE A 27 1.28 3.35 3.64
CA ILE A 27 2.49 4.17 3.49
C ILE A 27 2.96 4.62 4.88
N ASP A 28 2.66 3.85 5.90
CA ASP A 28 2.99 4.24 7.24
C ASP A 28 4.40 3.77 7.60
N LYS A 29 5.33 4.71 7.73
CA LYS A 29 6.69 4.45 8.25
C LYS A 29 6.74 4.66 9.75
N THR A 30 7.54 3.83 10.41
CA THR A 30 7.84 3.96 11.82
C THR A 30 8.72 5.18 12.05
N ASP A 31 8.30 6.07 12.93
CA ASP A 31 9.10 7.20 13.36
C ASP A 31 10.31 6.71 14.15
N THR A 32 11.48 7.28 13.92
CA THR A 32 12.57 7.10 14.89
C THR A 32 12.21 7.86 16.17
N ALA A 33 12.20 7.19 17.30
CA ALA A 33 11.80 7.76 18.60
C ALA A 33 12.70 8.93 19.10
N ALA A 34 13.84 9.16 18.44
CA ALA A 34 14.79 10.21 18.79
C ALA A 34 14.35 11.59 18.30
N TYR A 35 14.48 12.59 19.15
CA TYR A 35 14.29 13.99 18.76
C TYR A 35 15.35 14.38 17.75
N VAL A 36 14.95 14.72 16.52
CA VAL A 36 15.86 15.07 15.45
C VAL A 36 16.13 16.58 15.47
N LYS A 37 17.33 16.97 15.91
CA LYS A 37 17.76 18.39 15.91
C LYS A 37 18.04 18.92 14.49
N LYS A 38 18.34 18.03 13.55
CA LYS A 38 18.59 18.35 12.14
C LYS A 38 17.59 17.57 11.26
N PRO A 39 17.18 18.12 10.11
CA PRO A 39 16.34 17.39 9.16
C PRO A 39 16.99 16.04 8.80
N VAL A 40 16.20 14.96 8.83
CA VAL A 40 16.62 13.62 8.38
C VAL A 40 15.76 13.23 7.19
N LEU A 41 16.43 12.98 6.09
CA LEU A 41 15.84 12.46 4.87
C LEU A 41 16.21 11.01 4.72
N ASN A 42 15.21 10.14 4.52
CA ASN A 42 15.40 8.73 4.20
C ASN A 42 14.61 8.40 2.93
N GLY A 43 15.17 7.57 2.08
CA GLY A 43 14.49 7.14 0.88
C GLY A 43 14.76 5.67 0.56
N SER A 44 13.88 5.10 -0.25
CA SER A 44 14.06 3.79 -0.85
C SER A 44 13.46 3.74 -2.25
N ILE A 45 14.07 2.96 -3.10
CA ILE A 45 13.58 2.66 -4.45
C ILE A 45 13.65 1.16 -4.69
N SER A 46 12.66 0.62 -5.36
CA SER A 46 12.63 -0.76 -5.84
C SER A 46 12.24 -0.78 -7.30
N LEU A 47 12.90 -1.63 -8.07
CA LEU A 47 12.59 -1.90 -9.49
C LEU A 47 12.39 -3.40 -9.63
N GLY A 48 11.32 -3.80 -10.31
CA GLY A 48 11.01 -5.18 -10.65
C GLY A 48 10.80 -5.33 -12.15
N LEU A 49 11.32 -6.40 -12.71
CA LEU A 49 11.12 -6.78 -14.10
C LEU A 49 10.89 -8.28 -14.18
N GLU A 50 9.80 -8.68 -14.81
CA GLU A 50 9.48 -10.08 -15.08
C GLU A 50 9.17 -10.24 -16.56
N VAL A 51 9.75 -11.26 -17.17
CA VAL A 51 9.46 -11.66 -18.55
C VAL A 51 9.21 -13.15 -18.55
N ASP A 52 8.00 -13.56 -18.85
CA ASP A 52 7.63 -14.97 -19.00
C ASP A 52 7.18 -15.25 -20.43
N LYS A 53 7.63 -16.36 -20.98
CA LYS A 53 7.28 -16.81 -22.33
C LYS A 53 6.62 -18.19 -22.27
N GLN A 54 5.30 -18.19 -22.42
CA GLN A 54 4.51 -19.41 -22.60
C GLN A 54 3.83 -19.38 -23.98
N LYS A 55 2.53 -19.59 -24.04
CA LYS A 55 1.74 -19.41 -25.27
C LYS A 55 1.76 -17.95 -25.74
N GLN A 56 1.73 -17.02 -24.79
CA GLN A 56 1.91 -15.58 -24.99
C GLN A 56 3.13 -15.11 -24.21
N THR A 57 3.64 -13.92 -24.52
CA THR A 57 4.72 -13.31 -23.73
C THR A 57 4.07 -12.39 -22.70
N LEU A 58 4.31 -12.66 -21.43
CA LEU A 58 4.00 -11.76 -20.33
C LEU A 58 5.23 -10.89 -20.05
N PHE A 59 5.03 -9.60 -20.02
CA PHE A 59 6.01 -8.63 -19.55
C PHE A 59 5.40 -7.84 -18.40
N ASP A 60 6.08 -7.80 -17.27
CA ASP A 60 5.67 -7.06 -16.09
C ASP A 60 6.83 -6.19 -15.59
N ALA A 61 6.61 -4.89 -15.48
CA ALA A 61 7.58 -3.94 -14.97
C ALA A 61 6.97 -3.16 -13.81
N SER A 62 7.63 -3.17 -12.68
CA SER A 62 7.18 -2.47 -11.48
C SER A 62 8.26 -1.54 -10.93
N ASN A 63 7.83 -0.43 -10.37
CA ASN A 63 8.67 0.46 -9.61
C ASN A 63 7.96 0.90 -8.33
N PHE A 64 8.76 1.17 -7.31
CA PHE A 64 8.30 1.72 -6.05
C PHE A 64 9.32 2.75 -5.58
N PHE A 65 8.82 3.89 -5.15
CA PHE A 65 9.60 4.99 -4.58
C PHE A 65 8.98 5.41 -3.27
N ASP A 66 9.82 5.64 -2.29
CA ASP A 66 9.41 6.11 -0.98
C ASP A 66 10.43 7.09 -0.42
N LEU A 67 9.95 8.20 0.11
CA LEU A 67 10.75 9.26 0.70
C LEU A 67 10.11 9.71 2.01
N SER A 68 10.90 9.87 3.06
CA SER A 68 10.43 10.44 4.32
C SER A 68 11.37 11.53 4.81
N LEU A 69 10.79 12.64 5.22
CA LEU A 69 11.49 13.78 5.79
C LEU A 69 10.99 14.02 7.22
N GLN A 70 11.88 13.89 8.17
CA GLN A 70 11.66 14.33 9.55
C GLN A 70 12.31 15.68 9.77
N LYS A 71 11.55 16.68 10.17
CA LYS A 71 12.05 18.03 10.45
C LYS A 71 11.37 18.60 11.68
N TYR A 72 12.10 18.76 12.79
CA TYR A 72 11.57 19.24 14.08
C TYR A 72 10.35 18.40 14.57
N HIS A 73 9.17 18.97 14.46
CA HIS A 73 7.90 18.37 14.89
C HIS A 73 7.10 17.79 13.73
N GLU A 74 7.59 17.93 12.50
CA GLU A 74 6.91 17.55 11.27
C GLU A 74 7.50 16.27 10.70
N PHE A 75 6.63 15.42 10.17
CA PHE A 75 7.00 14.21 9.47
C PHE A 75 6.22 14.11 8.16
N TYR A 76 6.94 14.14 7.06
CA TYR A 76 6.41 14.04 5.71
C TYR A 76 6.76 12.69 5.13
N ILE A 77 5.81 12.06 4.44
CA ILE A 77 5.98 10.79 3.74
C ILE A 77 5.44 10.97 2.33
N LEU A 78 6.28 10.75 1.34
CA LEU A 78 5.90 10.66 -0.07
C LEU A 78 6.16 9.24 -0.55
N SER A 79 5.16 8.60 -1.14
CA SER A 79 5.29 7.26 -1.67
C SER A 79 4.59 7.17 -3.02
N ALA A 80 5.19 6.49 -3.96
CA ALA A 80 4.62 6.25 -5.27
C ALA A 80 4.98 4.85 -5.78
N SER A 81 4.07 4.26 -6.51
CA SER A 81 4.31 2.98 -7.19
C SER A 81 3.60 2.97 -8.53
N ASN A 82 4.21 2.28 -9.48
CA ASN A 82 3.59 2.02 -10.76
C ASN A 82 3.97 0.61 -11.22
N ARG A 83 3.05 -0.06 -11.89
CA ARG A 83 3.24 -1.38 -12.48
C ARG A 83 2.57 -1.44 -13.84
N PHE A 84 3.34 -1.84 -14.82
CA PHE A 84 2.90 -2.11 -16.17
C PHE A 84 2.92 -3.61 -16.44
N THR A 85 1.79 -4.15 -16.88
CA THR A 85 1.66 -5.55 -17.29
C THR A 85 1.24 -5.59 -18.74
N TYR A 86 2.00 -6.27 -19.58
CA TYR A 86 1.68 -6.54 -20.99
C TYR A 86 1.52 -8.04 -21.19
N ASN A 87 0.37 -8.45 -21.69
CA ASN A 87 0.06 -9.83 -21.96
C ASN A 87 -0.18 -9.99 -23.47
N GLY A 88 0.83 -10.22 -24.27
CA GLY A 88 0.91 -10.55 -25.72
C GLY A 88 -0.33 -10.49 -26.63
N SER A 89 -1.52 -10.21 -26.08
CA SER A 89 -2.83 -10.09 -26.76
C SER A 89 -3.28 -8.63 -26.94
N ASN A 90 -2.39 -7.65 -26.84
CA ASN A 90 -2.64 -6.20 -26.84
C ASN A 90 -3.23 -5.60 -25.55
N ASP A 91 -3.37 -6.39 -24.50
CA ASP A 91 -3.83 -5.87 -23.21
C ASP A 91 -2.66 -5.27 -22.44
N PHE A 92 -2.62 -3.96 -22.41
CA PHE A 92 -1.69 -3.19 -21.58
C PHE A 92 -2.42 -2.70 -20.33
N LEU A 93 -2.07 -3.25 -19.18
CA LEU A 93 -2.68 -2.93 -17.90
C LEU A 93 -1.70 -2.11 -17.07
N ASN A 94 -2.17 -1.00 -16.55
CA ASN A 94 -1.41 -0.09 -15.71
C ASN A 94 -2.07 0.03 -14.34
N THR A 95 -1.29 -0.16 -13.28
CA THR A 95 -1.74 0.04 -11.91
C THR A 95 -0.75 0.91 -11.16
N GLY A 96 -1.22 1.77 -10.28
CA GLY A 96 -0.30 2.59 -9.53
C GLY A 96 -0.97 3.57 -8.57
N TYR A 97 -0.11 4.29 -7.85
CA TYR A 97 -0.52 5.34 -6.94
C TYR A 97 0.57 6.36 -6.67
N ALA A 98 0.15 7.53 -6.18
CA ALA A 98 0.98 8.52 -5.51
C ALA A 98 0.29 8.94 -4.21
N HIS A 99 1.02 9.02 -3.12
CA HIS A 99 0.50 9.35 -1.79
C HIS A 99 1.46 10.30 -1.08
N LEU A 100 0.90 11.34 -0.49
CA LEU A 100 1.59 12.25 0.40
C LEU A 100 0.88 12.27 1.76
N ARG A 101 1.64 12.13 2.83
CA ARG A 101 1.16 12.22 4.21
C ARG A 101 2.01 13.19 5.01
N TRP A 102 1.35 13.98 5.80
CA TRP A 102 1.96 14.90 6.75
C TRP A 102 1.43 14.64 8.16
N ARG A 103 2.35 14.49 9.12
CA ARG A 103 2.08 14.37 10.55
C ARG A 103 2.66 15.56 11.26
N HIS A 104 1.80 16.35 11.86
CA HIS A 104 2.18 17.49 12.67
C HIS A 104 2.36 17.05 14.14
N ASN A 105 3.42 17.54 14.81
CA ASN A 105 3.75 17.16 16.19
C ASN A 105 3.77 15.64 16.41
N TYR A 106 4.30 14.89 15.46
CA TYR A 106 4.24 13.42 15.41
C TYR A 106 4.80 12.69 16.65
N LYS A 107 5.55 13.40 17.50
CA LYS A 107 6.08 12.87 18.77
C LYS A 107 5.10 12.94 19.92
N ASN A 108 4.07 13.75 19.82
CA ASN A 108 3.05 13.83 20.83
C ASN A 108 2.22 12.54 20.86
N LYS A 109 1.63 12.27 22.02
CA LYS A 109 0.72 11.11 22.17
C LYS A 109 -0.48 11.23 21.23
N TRP A 110 -0.99 12.45 21.05
CA TRP A 110 -2.02 12.82 20.08
C TRP A 110 -1.42 13.75 19.05
N HIS A 111 -1.63 13.47 17.78
CA HIS A 111 -1.20 14.36 16.71
C HIS A 111 -2.08 14.23 15.48
N PRO A 112 -2.34 15.34 14.78
CA PRO A 112 -3.06 15.33 13.51
C PRO A 112 -2.20 14.76 12.40
N GLU A 113 -2.87 14.14 11.44
CA GLU A 113 -2.27 13.60 10.24
C GLU A 113 -3.17 13.91 9.05
N THR A 114 -2.62 14.59 8.04
CA THR A 114 -3.30 14.92 6.80
C THR A 114 -2.69 14.12 5.66
N TYR A 115 -3.51 13.71 4.71
CA TYR A 115 -3.03 12.97 3.56
C TYR A 115 -3.81 13.26 2.28
N ILE A 116 -3.13 13.05 1.16
CA ILE A 116 -3.69 13.08 -0.18
C ILE A 116 -3.15 11.87 -0.95
N GLN A 117 -4.00 11.23 -1.75
CA GLN A 117 -3.67 10.07 -2.54
C GLN A 117 -4.39 10.10 -3.88
N TYR A 118 -3.69 9.70 -4.92
CA TYR A 118 -4.23 9.42 -6.22
C TYR A 118 -3.82 8.00 -6.62
N GLN A 119 -4.75 7.18 -7.14
CA GLN A 119 -4.47 5.82 -7.58
C GLN A 119 -5.33 5.43 -8.78
N TRP A 120 -4.88 4.43 -9.50
CA TRP A 120 -5.57 3.81 -10.64
C TRP A 120 -5.26 2.31 -10.67
N ASP A 121 -6.18 1.54 -11.24
CA ASP A 121 -6.02 0.09 -11.38
C ASP A 121 -6.85 -0.45 -12.55
N ASP A 122 -6.22 -0.53 -13.73
CA ASP A 122 -6.87 -1.01 -14.93
C ASP A 122 -7.31 -2.48 -14.81
N LYS A 123 -6.64 -3.28 -13.95
CA LYS A 123 -7.01 -4.69 -13.74
C LYS A 123 -8.37 -4.86 -13.07
N LEU A 124 -8.79 -3.87 -12.28
CA LEU A 124 -10.08 -3.84 -11.60
C LEU A 124 -11.10 -2.94 -12.26
N GLY A 125 -10.70 -2.20 -13.31
CA GLY A 125 -11.55 -1.19 -13.93
C GLY A 125 -11.64 0.12 -13.14
N MET A 126 -10.71 0.34 -12.19
CA MET A 126 -10.61 1.63 -11.48
C MET A 126 -9.77 2.59 -12.32
N LYS A 127 -10.43 3.48 -13.07
CA LYS A 127 -9.77 4.50 -13.87
C LYS A 127 -9.04 5.52 -13.01
N SER A 128 -9.66 5.94 -11.92
CA SER A 128 -9.04 6.84 -10.96
C SER A 128 -9.73 6.77 -9.60
N ARG A 129 -8.95 6.99 -8.55
CA ARG A 129 -9.42 7.22 -7.20
C ARG A 129 -8.59 8.32 -6.57
N PHE A 130 -9.24 9.42 -6.23
CA PHE A 130 -8.66 10.51 -5.47
C PHE A 130 -9.18 10.45 -4.04
N VAL A 131 -8.27 10.56 -3.08
CA VAL A 131 -8.59 10.56 -1.65
C VAL A 131 -7.83 11.69 -0.97
N THR A 132 -8.51 12.43 -0.12
CA THR A 132 -7.88 13.35 0.83
C THR A 132 -8.57 13.23 2.18
N GLY A 133 -7.82 13.39 3.27
CA GLY A 133 -8.42 13.24 4.58
C GLY A 133 -7.52 13.72 5.72
N GLU A 134 -8.17 13.81 6.88
CA GLU A 134 -7.52 14.15 8.14
C GLU A 134 -7.89 13.15 9.21
N ASN A 135 -6.89 12.71 9.97
CA ASN A 135 -7.06 11.84 11.12
C ASN A 135 -6.43 12.47 12.36
N ILE A 136 -6.95 12.10 13.51
CA ILE A 136 -6.25 12.25 14.78
C ILE A 136 -5.64 10.90 15.10
N ARG A 137 -4.31 10.85 15.15
CA ARG A 137 -3.55 9.66 15.52
C ARG A 137 -3.22 9.70 17.02
N TYR A 138 -3.39 8.56 17.66
CA TYR A 138 -3.06 8.32 19.07
C TYR A 138 -2.02 7.22 19.18
N ASN A 139 -0.85 7.52 19.74
CA ASN A 139 0.19 6.55 20.04
C ASN A 139 -0.19 5.81 21.34
N LEU A 140 -0.78 4.62 21.16
CA LEU A 140 -1.23 3.77 22.27
C LEU A 140 -0.04 3.28 23.10
N TRP A 141 1.00 2.86 22.39
CA TRP A 141 2.19 2.26 22.99
C TRP A 141 3.42 2.55 22.15
N ARG A 142 4.51 2.96 22.78
CA ARG A 142 5.79 3.18 22.11
C ARG A 142 6.92 2.85 23.07
N ASN A 143 7.81 1.95 22.63
CA ASN A 143 9.07 1.67 23.30
C ASN A 143 10.18 1.46 22.25
N GLN A 144 11.35 0.94 22.66
CA GLN A 144 12.49 0.75 21.76
C GLN A 144 12.26 -0.31 20.67
N ASN A 145 11.37 -1.26 20.93
CA ASN A 145 11.18 -2.44 20.06
C ASN A 145 9.82 -2.46 19.36
N TRP A 146 8.83 -1.72 19.82
CA TRP A 146 7.51 -1.74 19.23
C TRP A 146 6.72 -0.46 19.46
N GLU A 147 5.88 -0.18 18.50
CA GLU A 147 4.97 0.93 18.50
C GLU A 147 3.57 0.46 18.08
N MET A 148 2.56 0.85 18.83
CA MET A 148 1.16 0.64 18.49
C MET A 148 0.44 1.97 18.44
N SER A 149 -0.33 2.20 17.41
CA SER A 149 -1.09 3.43 17.22
C SER A 149 -2.47 3.15 16.67
N PHE A 150 -3.40 4.02 17.01
CA PHE A 150 -4.75 4.09 16.48
C PHE A 150 -4.96 5.46 15.86
N ALA A 151 -5.67 5.54 14.75
CA ALA A 151 -6.08 6.80 14.18
C ALA A 151 -7.53 6.73 13.71
N THR A 152 -8.22 7.85 13.78
CA THR A 152 -9.58 7.99 13.27
C THR A 152 -9.80 9.40 12.74
N GLY A 153 -10.64 9.53 11.73
CA GLY A 153 -10.94 10.80 11.10
C GLY A 153 -11.90 10.68 9.94
N LEU A 154 -11.83 11.66 9.07
CA LEU A 154 -12.67 11.80 7.89
C LEU A 154 -11.85 11.79 6.64
N MET A 155 -12.41 11.26 5.57
CA MET A 155 -11.84 11.34 4.24
C MET A 155 -12.92 11.68 3.19
N TYR A 156 -12.52 12.46 2.21
CA TYR A 156 -13.24 12.62 0.96
C TYR A 156 -12.64 11.67 -0.07
N GLU A 157 -13.48 10.99 -0.83
CA GLU A 157 -13.12 10.05 -1.87
C GLU A 157 -13.93 10.34 -3.14
N HIS A 158 -13.24 10.46 -4.26
CA HIS A 158 -13.79 10.53 -5.60
C HIS A 158 -13.27 9.34 -6.41
N GLU A 159 -14.15 8.51 -6.96
CA GLU A 159 -13.78 7.32 -7.73
C GLU A 159 -14.46 7.34 -9.11
N ILE A 160 -13.72 6.88 -10.14
CA ILE A 160 -14.23 6.64 -11.49
C ILE A 160 -13.90 5.19 -11.87
N TRP A 161 -14.93 4.44 -12.21
CA TRP A 161 -14.82 3.01 -12.52
C TRP A 161 -15.44 2.70 -13.88
N ASP A 162 -14.89 1.72 -14.60
CA ASP A 162 -15.51 1.04 -15.72
C ASP A 162 -15.87 -0.41 -15.39
N TYR A 163 -16.38 -1.15 -16.37
CA TYR A 163 -16.86 -2.52 -16.20
C TYR A 163 -15.89 -3.56 -16.77
N ILE A 164 -14.63 -3.21 -17.07
CA ILE A 164 -13.68 -4.13 -17.73
C ILE A 164 -13.40 -5.40 -16.89
N ALA A 165 -13.43 -5.27 -15.56
CA ALA A 165 -13.21 -6.38 -14.62
C ALA A 165 -14.50 -7.06 -14.16
N VAL A 166 -15.66 -6.63 -14.65
CA VAL A 166 -16.97 -7.18 -14.28
C VAL A 166 -17.28 -8.39 -15.14
N ASP A 167 -17.80 -9.45 -14.55
CA ASP A 167 -18.30 -10.62 -15.26
C ASP A 167 -19.34 -10.18 -16.31
N SER A 168 -19.21 -10.69 -17.54
CA SER A 168 -20.09 -10.34 -18.66
C SER A 168 -21.58 -10.56 -18.35
N ALA A 169 -21.91 -11.57 -17.52
CA ALA A 169 -23.28 -11.83 -17.07
C ALA A 169 -23.83 -10.74 -16.13
N LYS A 170 -22.98 -9.91 -15.54
CA LYS A 170 -23.33 -8.81 -14.62
C LYS A 170 -23.09 -7.44 -15.23
N THR A 171 -22.51 -7.38 -16.43
CA THR A 171 -22.27 -6.12 -17.13
C THR A 171 -23.56 -5.63 -17.74
N PRO A 172 -24.02 -4.39 -17.48
CA PRO A 172 -25.19 -3.80 -18.14
C PRO A 172 -25.02 -3.71 -19.64
N VAL A 173 -26.11 -3.77 -20.42
CA VAL A 173 -26.08 -3.61 -21.89
C VAL A 173 -25.48 -2.24 -22.28
N TYR A 174 -25.80 -1.20 -21.53
CA TYR A 174 -25.17 0.13 -21.61
C TYR A 174 -24.40 0.37 -20.30
N HIS A 175 -23.09 0.52 -20.38
CA HIS A 175 -22.20 0.61 -19.23
C HIS A 175 -21.23 1.80 -19.32
N PRO A 176 -21.74 3.04 -19.15
CA PRO A 176 -20.87 4.21 -19.01
C PRO A 176 -20.04 4.08 -17.73
N ASP A 177 -18.97 4.88 -17.66
CA ASP A 177 -18.19 4.99 -16.44
C ASP A 177 -19.07 5.38 -15.24
N VAL A 178 -18.83 4.75 -14.11
CA VAL A 178 -19.50 5.04 -12.84
C VAL A 178 -18.64 5.99 -12.04
N GLN A 179 -19.20 7.14 -11.65
CA GLN A 179 -18.52 8.11 -10.79
C GLN A 179 -19.20 8.16 -9.43
N THR A 180 -18.41 8.22 -8.38
CA THR A 180 -18.91 8.35 -7.00
C THR A 180 -18.09 9.37 -6.22
N ASP A 181 -18.81 10.12 -5.36
CA ASP A 181 -18.26 11.11 -4.44
C ASP A 181 -18.76 10.81 -3.04
N HIS A 182 -17.84 10.56 -2.12
CA HIS A 182 -18.19 10.15 -0.77
C HIS A 182 -17.33 10.81 0.31
N VAL A 183 -17.98 11.18 1.41
CA VAL A 183 -17.30 11.45 2.68
C VAL A 183 -17.46 10.21 3.57
N LYS A 184 -16.33 9.62 3.97
CA LYS A 184 -16.26 8.39 4.75
C LYS A 184 -15.54 8.62 6.08
N SER A 185 -15.88 7.83 7.08
CA SER A 185 -14.98 7.63 8.22
C SER A 185 -13.76 6.85 7.78
N ASN A 186 -12.58 7.20 8.30
CA ASN A 186 -11.35 6.46 8.08
C ASN A 186 -10.69 6.21 9.44
N SER A 187 -10.55 4.95 9.79
CA SER A 187 -9.90 4.54 11.04
C SER A 187 -8.87 3.47 10.74
N TYR A 188 -7.77 3.44 11.50
CA TYR A 188 -6.82 2.35 11.40
C TYR A 188 -6.15 2.04 12.73
N ILE A 189 -5.68 0.80 12.85
CA ILE A 189 -4.75 0.36 13.90
C ILE A 189 -3.47 -0.06 13.19
N LYS A 190 -2.33 0.40 13.71
CA LYS A 190 -1.00 0.03 13.26
C LYS A 190 -0.17 -0.53 14.39
N TRP A 191 0.59 -1.56 14.09
CA TRP A 191 1.53 -2.18 15.00
C TRP A 191 2.87 -2.45 14.31
N ASP A 192 3.94 -1.85 14.79
CA ASP A 192 5.31 -2.03 14.33
C ASP A 192 6.13 -2.72 15.41
N VAL A 193 6.90 -3.73 15.01
CA VAL A 193 7.75 -4.52 15.89
C VAL A 193 9.16 -4.62 15.32
N LYS A 194 10.14 -4.15 16.05
CA LYS A 194 11.55 -4.39 15.76
C LYS A 194 11.94 -5.74 16.33
N ILE A 195 12.01 -6.75 15.46
CA ILE A 195 12.34 -8.13 15.87
C ILE A 195 13.83 -8.25 16.21
N SER A 196 14.69 -7.58 15.42
CA SER A 196 16.13 -7.54 15.64
C SER A 196 16.73 -6.22 15.19
N ALA A 197 18.05 -6.06 15.27
CA ALA A 197 18.73 -4.89 14.72
C ALA A 197 18.53 -4.74 13.19
N ASN A 198 18.25 -5.84 12.50
CA ASN A 198 18.20 -5.91 11.04
C ASN A 198 16.82 -6.33 10.52
N SER A 199 15.82 -6.55 11.38
CA SER A 199 14.51 -7.01 10.93
C SER A 199 13.38 -6.31 11.66
N ASN A 200 12.35 -5.94 10.91
CA ASN A 200 11.14 -5.29 11.40
C ASN A 200 9.92 -6.04 10.87
N PHE A 201 8.86 -6.00 11.63
CA PHE A 201 7.54 -6.45 11.27
C PHE A 201 6.57 -5.27 11.40
N SER A 202 5.68 -5.08 10.44
CA SER A 202 4.64 -4.06 10.50
C SER A 202 3.30 -4.65 10.10
N PHE A 203 2.27 -4.29 10.83
CA PHE A 203 0.89 -4.65 10.57
C PHE A 203 0.00 -3.43 10.68
N ILE A 204 -0.89 -3.22 9.71
CA ILE A 204 -1.88 -2.17 9.75
C ILE A 204 -3.21 -2.67 9.18
N VAL A 205 -4.31 -2.27 9.80
CA VAL A 205 -5.67 -2.51 9.32
C VAL A 205 -6.40 -1.19 9.24
N PHE A 206 -7.01 -0.92 8.08
CA PHE A 206 -7.90 0.22 7.83
C PHE A 206 -9.36 -0.24 7.84
N TYR A 207 -10.21 0.60 8.38
CA TYR A 207 -11.65 0.51 8.31
C TYR A 207 -12.20 1.81 7.75
N GLN A 208 -12.82 1.76 6.57
CA GLN A 208 -13.39 2.91 5.89
C GLN A 208 -14.87 2.65 5.61
N ALA A 209 -15.74 3.54 6.04
CA ALA A 209 -17.18 3.36 5.90
C ALA A 209 -17.93 4.68 5.71
N LEU A 210 -19.01 4.62 4.96
CA LEU A 210 -20.00 5.69 4.90
C LEU A 210 -20.79 5.75 6.23
N TYR A 211 -21.17 6.93 6.67
CA TYR A 211 -21.93 7.09 7.91
C TYR A 211 -23.27 6.37 7.91
N ASN A 212 -23.96 6.39 6.78
CA ASN A 212 -25.26 5.74 6.59
C ASN A 212 -25.16 4.23 6.30
N HIS A 213 -23.95 3.75 5.99
CA HIS A 213 -23.63 2.34 5.70
C HIS A 213 -22.40 1.87 6.49
N PHE A 214 -22.36 2.22 7.78
CA PHE A 214 -21.19 1.94 8.64
C PHE A 214 -20.82 0.47 8.69
N PHE A 215 -21.77 -0.46 8.64
CA PHE A 215 -21.55 -1.90 8.65
C PHE A 215 -21.31 -2.51 7.25
N GLN A 216 -21.11 -1.68 6.23
CA GLN A 216 -20.66 -2.09 4.90
C GLN A 216 -19.30 -1.44 4.58
N PRO A 217 -18.27 -1.78 5.32
CA PRO A 217 -16.97 -1.13 5.21
C PRO A 217 -16.17 -1.62 4.01
N ARG A 218 -15.20 -0.80 3.64
CA ARG A 218 -13.98 -1.23 2.96
C ARG A 218 -12.92 -1.46 4.02
N ILE A 219 -12.44 -2.70 4.16
CA ILE A 219 -11.40 -3.10 5.10
C ILE A 219 -10.16 -3.46 4.28
N ALA A 220 -9.02 -2.91 4.63
CA ALA A 220 -7.75 -3.32 4.05
C ALA A 220 -6.72 -3.57 5.12
N SER A 221 -5.94 -4.63 4.95
CA SER A 221 -4.81 -4.89 5.81
C SER A 221 -3.50 -4.98 5.03
N ASN A 222 -2.42 -4.65 5.71
CA ASN A 222 -1.08 -4.84 5.20
C ASN A 222 -0.21 -5.40 6.31
N LEU A 223 0.52 -6.43 5.97
CA LEU A 223 1.48 -7.08 6.82
C LEU A 223 2.80 -7.10 6.07
N SER A 224 3.85 -6.54 6.66
CA SER A 224 5.18 -6.52 6.05
C SER A 224 6.24 -7.05 7.00
N PHE A 225 7.21 -7.74 6.42
CA PHE A 225 8.40 -8.18 7.09
C PHE A 225 9.61 -7.69 6.31
N ASP A 226 10.39 -6.84 6.95
CA ASP A 226 11.60 -6.24 6.41
C ASP A 226 12.84 -6.91 7.01
N ALA A 227 13.79 -7.31 6.18
CA ALA A 227 15.07 -7.83 6.61
C ALA A 227 16.24 -7.13 5.89
N ALA A 228 17.10 -6.43 6.62
CA ALA A 228 18.29 -5.82 6.05
C ALA A 228 19.31 -6.90 5.70
N ILE A 229 19.61 -7.06 4.41
CA ILE A 229 20.64 -7.95 3.88
C ILE A 229 22.02 -7.27 3.98
N SER A 230 22.03 -5.95 3.78
CA SER A 230 23.23 -5.13 3.90
C SER A 230 22.87 -3.70 4.34
N LYS A 231 23.84 -2.79 4.38
CA LYS A 231 23.64 -1.38 4.67
C LYS A 231 22.61 -0.71 3.75
N HIS A 232 22.59 -1.11 2.48
CA HIS A 232 21.81 -0.48 1.43
C HIS A 232 20.72 -1.38 0.84
N PHE A 233 20.74 -2.68 1.11
CA PHE A 233 19.78 -3.62 0.57
C PHE A 233 18.88 -4.20 1.65
N LEU A 234 17.58 -4.17 1.38
CA LEU A 234 16.52 -4.68 2.22
C LEU A 234 15.68 -5.69 1.44
N LEU A 235 15.41 -6.84 2.03
CA LEU A 235 14.35 -7.74 1.58
C LEU A 235 13.05 -7.31 2.27
N ASP A 236 12.03 -7.03 1.50
CA ASP A 236 10.67 -6.74 1.96
C ASP A 236 9.72 -7.84 1.49
N ILE A 237 9.01 -8.45 2.41
CA ILE A 237 7.95 -9.43 2.15
C ILE A 237 6.66 -8.77 2.61
N LYS A 238 5.71 -8.58 1.69
CA LYS A 238 4.48 -7.87 1.98
C LYS A 238 3.26 -8.68 1.56
N PHE A 239 2.38 -8.92 2.51
CA PHE A 239 1.03 -9.41 2.29
C PHE A 239 0.04 -8.26 2.46
N SER A 240 -0.86 -8.11 1.52
CA SER A 240 -1.88 -7.08 1.53
C SER A 240 -3.21 -7.67 1.09
N ASP A 241 -4.27 -7.28 1.75
CA ASP A 241 -5.64 -7.69 1.40
C ASP A 241 -6.61 -6.51 1.43
N LEU A 242 -7.67 -6.64 0.67
CA LEU A 242 -8.80 -5.73 0.61
C LEU A 242 -10.10 -6.52 0.60
N TYR A 243 -10.99 -6.15 1.50
CA TYR A 243 -12.41 -6.52 1.47
C TYR A 243 -13.25 -5.27 1.28
N ASP A 244 -14.10 -5.25 0.24
CA ASP A 244 -15.08 -4.19 0.00
C ASP A 244 -16.49 -4.79 0.07
N ALA A 245 -17.26 -4.39 1.08
CA ALA A 245 -18.62 -4.90 1.28
C ALA A 245 -19.58 -4.45 0.18
N ALA A 246 -19.36 -3.26 -0.41
CA ALA A 246 -20.19 -2.63 -1.42
C ALA A 246 -19.35 -1.96 -2.51
N PRO A 247 -18.70 -2.75 -3.41
CA PRO A 247 -17.88 -2.19 -4.47
C PRO A 247 -18.73 -1.37 -5.45
N VAL A 248 -18.13 -0.32 -6.02
CA VAL A 248 -18.82 0.64 -6.94
C VAL A 248 -19.39 -0.07 -8.17
N VAL A 249 -18.65 -1.02 -8.73
CA VAL A 249 -19.10 -1.91 -9.80
C VAL A 249 -19.10 -3.36 -9.29
N PRO A 250 -19.90 -4.29 -9.83
CA PRO A 250 -20.11 -5.62 -9.27
C PRO A 250 -18.94 -6.58 -9.52
N ILE A 251 -17.75 -6.20 -9.05
CA ILE A 251 -16.52 -7.00 -9.02
C ILE A 251 -16.47 -7.91 -7.77
N ILE A 252 -15.44 -8.74 -7.67
CA ILE A 252 -15.23 -9.58 -6.48
C ILE A 252 -14.96 -8.68 -5.26
N LYS A 253 -15.42 -9.11 -4.09
CA LYS A 253 -15.35 -8.31 -2.86
C LYS A 253 -14.07 -8.46 -2.07
N PHE A 254 -13.31 -9.52 -2.33
CA PHE A 254 -12.10 -9.83 -1.58
C PHE A 254 -10.92 -10.06 -2.51
N TYR A 255 -9.82 -9.38 -2.23
CA TYR A 255 -8.55 -9.44 -2.95
C TYR A 255 -7.40 -9.60 -1.98
N TYR A 256 -6.33 -10.27 -2.42
CA TYR A 256 -5.07 -10.29 -1.69
C TYR A 256 -3.88 -10.28 -2.64
N ASN A 257 -2.76 -9.82 -2.14
CA ASN A 257 -1.47 -9.83 -2.83
C ASN A 257 -0.35 -10.21 -1.87
N LEU A 258 0.55 -11.06 -2.34
CA LEU A 258 1.79 -11.38 -1.65
C LEU A 258 2.96 -10.99 -2.56
N SER A 259 3.82 -10.11 -2.11
CA SER A 259 4.96 -9.62 -2.88
C SER A 259 6.27 -9.77 -2.13
N TYR A 260 7.35 -9.93 -2.90
CA TYR A 260 8.73 -10.00 -2.44
C TYR A 260 9.51 -8.94 -3.19
N ASN A 261 10.13 -8.01 -2.48
CA ASN A 261 10.82 -6.89 -3.08
C ASN A 261 12.25 -6.81 -2.56
N LEU A 262 13.20 -6.55 -3.46
CA LEU A 262 14.53 -6.13 -3.09
C LEU A 262 14.60 -4.61 -3.21
N MET A 263 14.81 -3.93 -2.09
CA MET A 263 14.79 -2.47 -2.02
C MET A 263 16.20 -1.93 -1.78
N TYR A 264 16.53 -0.85 -2.47
CA TYR A 264 17.74 -0.06 -2.21
C TYR A 264 17.39 1.14 -1.32
N LYS A 265 18.12 1.30 -0.22
CA LYS A 265 18.00 2.41 0.74
C LYS A 265 19.17 3.38 0.59
N PHE A 266 18.88 4.66 0.64
CA PHE A 266 19.84 5.75 0.64
C PHE A 266 19.57 6.79 1.73
#